data_cff54251b090883c6248e4d925906bdc
#
_entry.id   cff54251b090883c6248e4d925906bdc
#
_cell.length_a   1.000
_cell.length_b   1.000
_cell.length_c   1.000
_cell.angle_alpha   90.00
_cell.angle_beta   90.00
_cell.angle_gamma   90.00
#
_symmetry.space_group_name_H-M   'P 1'
#
loop_
_entity.id
_entity.type
_entity.pdbx_description
1 polymer ?
#
loop_
_entity_poly.entity_id
_entity_poly.type
_entity_poly.pdbx_seq_one_letter_code
_entity_poly.pdbx_strand_id
1 'polypeptide(L)'
;VVDCGLGVTRGLVDAGIGLKSLDLIFITHLHSDHVLELGPLIHTAWTAGLATPVHVFGPPGTDHYWQRFCQAMEFDIEIRIVDEGRPDIRDLVSIVEFGEGQVVEQGGLTVSALRVEHPPVTDCFALRFEHSGKSVVFSADTAFFPPLADFAQGADILVHEAMLEEGIERLVARTGNGARLKDHLLASHSFAEEAGSIASDAGVKRLVLNHLIPADDPGIGEADWTAAVRKTWAGDLTIARDGLVVGLSSAKAAAGEETA
;
A
#
# COMPACT_ATOMS: atom_id res chain seq x y z
N VAL A 1 -6.48 -3.55 5.20
CA VAL A 1 -5.14 -3.75 4.61
C VAL A 1 -5.11 -3.06 3.27
N VAL A 2 -4.03 -2.38 2.93
CA VAL A 2 -3.76 -1.85 1.59
C VAL A 2 -2.52 -2.56 1.07
N ASP A 3 -2.66 -3.21 -0.07
CA ASP A 3 -1.74 -4.12 -0.70
C ASP A 3 -1.30 -5.33 0.15
N CYS A 4 -0.91 -6.39 -0.53
CA CYS A 4 -0.54 -7.67 0.06
C CYS A 4 0.78 -8.19 -0.56
N GLY A 5 1.84 -7.38 -0.47
CA GLY A 5 3.19 -7.80 -0.80
C GLY A 5 3.76 -8.82 0.18
N LEU A 6 4.93 -9.38 -0.15
CA LEU A 6 5.60 -10.37 0.70
C LEU A 6 5.86 -9.82 2.11
N GLY A 7 5.51 -10.61 3.12
CA GLY A 7 5.71 -10.27 4.52
C GLY A 7 4.51 -9.60 5.19
N VAL A 8 3.42 -9.28 4.46
CA VAL A 8 2.25 -8.61 5.02
C VAL A 8 1.62 -9.40 6.17
N THR A 9 1.48 -10.72 6.03
CA THR A 9 0.93 -11.60 7.08
C THR A 9 1.77 -11.49 8.35
N ARG A 10 3.09 -11.56 8.21
CA ARG A 10 4.03 -11.42 9.33
C ARG A 10 3.96 -10.03 9.93
N GLY A 11 3.96 -8.99 9.09
CA GLY A 11 3.87 -7.59 9.54
C GLY A 11 2.60 -7.30 10.36
N LEU A 12 1.44 -7.82 9.95
CA LEU A 12 0.20 -7.70 10.71
C LEU A 12 0.30 -8.36 12.10
N VAL A 13 0.85 -9.58 12.16
CA VAL A 13 1.02 -10.30 13.44
C VAL A 13 2.01 -9.58 14.35
N ASP A 14 3.14 -9.13 13.84
CA ASP A 14 4.16 -8.40 14.61
C ASP A 14 3.64 -7.03 15.10
N ALA A 15 2.70 -6.41 14.36
CA ALA A 15 1.98 -5.21 14.78
C ALA A 15 0.85 -5.48 15.79
N GLY A 16 0.62 -6.74 16.19
CA GLY A 16 -0.42 -7.13 17.13
C GLY A 16 -1.84 -7.17 16.52
N ILE A 17 -1.95 -7.12 15.19
CA ILE A 17 -3.24 -7.21 14.49
C ILE A 17 -3.61 -8.69 14.36
N GLY A 18 -4.74 -9.07 14.97
CA GLY A 18 -5.21 -10.45 14.93
C GLY A 18 -5.72 -10.83 13.54
N LEU A 19 -5.18 -11.90 12.96
CA LEU A 19 -5.60 -12.36 11.62
C LEU A 19 -7.09 -12.70 11.52
N LYS A 20 -7.73 -13.06 12.64
CA LYS A 20 -9.20 -13.33 12.70
C LYS A 20 -10.06 -12.08 12.52
N SER A 21 -9.47 -10.88 12.63
CA SER A 21 -10.19 -9.61 12.43
C SER A 21 -10.03 -9.05 11.02
N LEU A 22 -9.42 -9.81 10.12
CA LEU A 22 -9.28 -9.43 8.72
C LEU A 22 -10.66 -9.35 8.07
N ASP A 23 -11.00 -8.19 7.51
CA ASP A 23 -12.30 -7.93 6.89
C ASP A 23 -12.21 -7.17 5.57
N LEU A 24 -11.36 -6.14 5.47
CA LEU A 24 -11.22 -5.29 4.29
C LEU A 24 -9.78 -5.31 3.76
N ILE A 25 -9.63 -5.65 2.50
CA ILE A 25 -8.35 -5.63 1.77
C ILE A 25 -8.54 -4.83 0.49
N PHE A 26 -7.62 -3.93 0.22
CA PHE A 26 -7.58 -3.11 -1.00
C PHE A 26 -6.26 -3.37 -1.71
N ILE A 27 -6.33 -3.67 -3.01
CA ILE A 27 -5.16 -3.88 -3.88
C ILE A 27 -5.10 -2.72 -4.87
N THR A 28 -3.96 -2.04 -4.93
CA THR A 28 -3.76 -0.89 -5.80
C THR A 28 -3.52 -1.31 -7.25
N HIS A 29 -2.72 -2.36 -7.46
CA HIS A 29 -2.41 -2.94 -8.76
C HIS A 29 -1.85 -4.36 -8.62
N LEU A 30 -1.62 -5.07 -9.73
CA LEU A 30 -1.30 -6.50 -9.73
C LEU A 30 0.19 -6.83 -9.91
N HIS A 31 1.12 -5.92 -9.62
CA HIS A 31 2.51 -6.33 -9.46
C HIS A 31 2.68 -7.27 -8.27
N SER A 32 3.64 -8.16 -8.33
CA SER A 32 3.82 -9.23 -7.34
C SER A 32 4.09 -8.71 -5.93
N ASP A 33 4.81 -7.62 -5.82
CA ASP A 33 5.12 -6.93 -4.55
C ASP A 33 3.93 -6.22 -3.92
N HIS A 34 2.78 -6.16 -4.61
CA HIS A 34 1.51 -5.62 -4.11
C HIS A 34 0.41 -6.68 -3.91
N VAL A 35 0.50 -7.86 -4.57
CA VAL A 35 -0.61 -8.83 -4.56
C VAL A 35 -0.19 -10.25 -4.18
N LEU A 36 1.10 -10.59 -4.21
CA LEU A 36 1.55 -11.98 -4.13
C LEU A 36 1.09 -12.70 -2.85
N GLU A 37 1.02 -12.00 -1.71
CA GLU A 37 0.64 -12.60 -0.44
C GLU A 37 -0.88 -12.47 -0.13
N LEU A 38 -1.70 -11.94 -1.04
CA LEU A 38 -3.15 -11.83 -0.85
C LEU A 38 -3.78 -13.19 -0.51
N GLY A 39 -3.54 -14.20 -1.33
CA GLY A 39 -4.04 -15.54 -1.10
C GLY A 39 -3.46 -16.18 0.18
N PRO A 40 -2.13 -16.22 0.35
CA PRO A 40 -1.48 -16.70 1.57
C PRO A 40 -1.94 -16.00 2.85
N LEU A 41 -2.15 -14.68 2.84
CA LEU A 41 -2.67 -13.93 3.98
C LEU A 41 -4.06 -14.44 4.41
N ILE A 42 -5.00 -14.48 3.47
CA ILE A 42 -6.38 -14.92 3.73
C ILE A 42 -6.40 -16.38 4.15
N HIS A 43 -5.64 -17.25 3.47
CA HIS A 43 -5.55 -18.66 3.81
C HIS A 43 -4.94 -18.88 5.21
N THR A 44 -3.90 -18.14 5.57
CA THR A 44 -3.29 -18.19 6.90
C THR A 44 -4.26 -17.70 7.97
N ALA A 45 -5.00 -16.62 7.70
CA ALA A 45 -6.05 -16.14 8.59
C ALA A 45 -7.15 -17.20 8.80
N TRP A 46 -7.61 -17.87 7.72
CA TRP A 46 -8.58 -18.93 7.75
C TRP A 46 -8.08 -20.14 8.56
N THR A 47 -6.85 -20.58 8.35
CA THR A 47 -6.27 -21.68 9.15
C THR A 47 -6.06 -21.28 10.62
N ALA A 48 -5.86 -20.01 10.91
CA ALA A 48 -5.81 -19.46 12.26
C ALA A 48 -7.21 -19.31 12.92
N GLY A 49 -8.30 -19.58 12.16
CA GLY A 49 -9.68 -19.58 12.66
C GLY A 49 -10.51 -18.36 12.29
N LEU A 50 -10.15 -17.63 11.23
CA LEU A 50 -11.05 -16.65 10.59
C LEU A 50 -12.28 -17.40 10.06
N ALA A 51 -13.47 -16.91 10.43
CA ALA A 51 -14.76 -17.48 10.03
C ALA A 51 -15.79 -16.38 9.66
N THR A 52 -15.32 -15.15 9.52
CA THR A 52 -16.11 -13.99 9.12
C THR A 52 -15.80 -13.59 7.69
N PRO A 53 -16.74 -12.92 6.98
CA PRO A 53 -16.50 -12.45 5.62
C PRO A 53 -15.27 -11.57 5.50
N VAL A 54 -14.54 -11.73 4.38
CA VAL A 54 -13.44 -10.85 3.93
C VAL A 54 -13.82 -10.25 2.59
N HIS A 55 -13.76 -8.94 2.50
CA HIS A 55 -14.03 -8.21 1.27
C HIS A 55 -12.73 -7.70 0.68
N VAL A 56 -12.42 -8.16 -0.51
CA VAL A 56 -11.23 -7.73 -1.26
C VAL A 56 -11.67 -6.82 -2.40
N PHE A 57 -11.11 -5.65 -2.44
CA PHE A 57 -11.30 -4.67 -3.49
C PHE A 57 -10.00 -4.55 -4.27
N GLY A 58 -10.03 -4.70 -5.59
CA GLY A 58 -8.82 -4.62 -6.40
C GLY A 58 -9.11 -4.27 -7.86
N PRO A 59 -8.07 -4.04 -8.67
CA PRO A 59 -8.22 -3.79 -10.09
C PRO A 59 -8.69 -5.04 -10.84
N PRO A 60 -9.13 -4.91 -12.11
CA PRO A 60 -9.43 -6.05 -12.98
C PRO A 60 -8.31 -7.10 -12.97
N GLY A 61 -8.68 -8.37 -12.76
CA GLY A 61 -7.76 -9.50 -12.61
C GLY A 61 -7.56 -10.00 -11.18
N THR A 62 -8.02 -9.24 -10.18
CA THR A 62 -7.94 -9.65 -8.77
C THR A 62 -8.76 -10.91 -8.49
N ASP A 63 -9.97 -11.02 -9.06
CA ASP A 63 -10.80 -12.22 -8.95
C ASP A 63 -10.13 -13.42 -9.62
N HIS A 64 -9.53 -13.22 -10.80
CA HIS A 64 -8.77 -14.27 -11.46
C HIS A 64 -7.61 -14.77 -10.61
N TYR A 65 -6.85 -13.87 -9.97
CA TYR A 65 -5.78 -14.25 -9.04
C TYR A 65 -6.32 -15.11 -7.88
N TRP A 66 -7.40 -14.68 -7.24
CA TRP A 66 -8.02 -15.41 -6.13
C TRP A 66 -8.49 -16.80 -6.52
N GLN A 67 -9.17 -16.94 -7.64
CA GLN A 67 -9.62 -18.22 -8.16
C GLN A 67 -8.44 -19.16 -8.44
N ARG A 68 -7.33 -18.67 -9.02
CA ARG A 68 -6.13 -19.47 -9.27
C ARG A 68 -5.42 -19.88 -7.99
N PHE A 69 -5.40 -19.00 -7.00
CA PHE A 69 -4.89 -19.33 -5.67
C PHE A 69 -5.72 -20.45 -5.02
N CYS A 70 -7.04 -20.36 -5.02
CA CYS A 70 -7.92 -21.41 -4.50
C CYS A 70 -7.70 -22.74 -5.22
N GLN A 71 -7.52 -22.75 -6.54
CA GLN A 71 -7.20 -23.95 -7.29
C GLN A 71 -5.84 -24.54 -6.88
N ALA A 72 -4.83 -23.72 -6.69
CA ALA A 72 -3.51 -24.19 -6.25
C ALA A 72 -3.54 -24.78 -4.83
N MET A 73 -4.43 -24.30 -3.97
CA MET A 73 -4.60 -24.73 -2.57
C MET A 73 -5.75 -25.72 -2.38
N GLU A 74 -6.38 -26.18 -3.45
CA GLU A 74 -7.57 -27.03 -3.40
C GLU A 74 -7.41 -28.23 -2.45
N PHE A 75 -6.28 -28.93 -2.53
CA PHE A 75 -6.02 -30.08 -1.66
C PHE A 75 -6.09 -29.74 -0.17
N ASP A 76 -5.45 -28.65 0.26
CA ASP A 76 -5.43 -28.26 1.67
C ASP A 76 -6.79 -27.70 2.11
N ILE A 77 -7.47 -26.97 1.22
CA ILE A 77 -8.81 -26.43 1.49
C ILE A 77 -9.81 -27.56 1.71
N GLU A 78 -9.89 -28.52 0.79
CA GLU A 78 -10.85 -29.63 0.84
C GLU A 78 -10.63 -30.53 2.06
N ILE A 79 -9.39 -30.87 2.37
CA ILE A 79 -9.09 -31.75 3.50
C ILE A 79 -9.48 -31.08 4.83
N ARG A 80 -9.23 -29.77 4.98
CA ARG A 80 -9.59 -29.06 6.21
C ARG A 80 -11.07 -28.82 6.37
N ILE A 81 -11.81 -28.64 5.28
CA ILE A 81 -13.27 -28.57 5.33
C ILE A 81 -13.82 -29.90 5.86
N VAL A 82 -13.34 -31.03 5.32
CA VAL A 82 -13.85 -32.37 5.69
C VAL A 82 -13.38 -32.80 7.08
N ASP A 83 -12.09 -32.63 7.39
CA ASP A 83 -11.48 -33.14 8.63
C ASP A 83 -11.73 -32.22 9.83
N GLU A 84 -11.59 -30.91 9.64
CA GLU A 84 -11.68 -29.91 10.72
C GLU A 84 -13.07 -29.25 10.81
N GLY A 85 -13.95 -29.47 9.84
CA GLY A 85 -15.28 -28.83 9.79
C GLY A 85 -15.22 -27.31 9.57
N ARG A 86 -14.20 -26.81 8.89
CA ARG A 86 -14.05 -25.37 8.61
C ARG A 86 -15.11 -24.91 7.62
N PRO A 87 -15.59 -23.64 7.73
CA PRO A 87 -16.35 -23.04 6.65
C PRO A 87 -15.49 -22.99 5.38
N ASP A 88 -16.10 -23.11 4.21
CA ASP A 88 -15.38 -22.99 2.96
C ASP A 88 -14.81 -21.57 2.81
N ILE A 89 -13.50 -21.46 2.65
CA ILE A 89 -12.83 -20.17 2.47
C ILE A 89 -13.34 -19.40 1.24
N ARG A 90 -13.77 -20.13 0.21
CA ARG A 90 -14.31 -19.56 -1.04
C ARG A 90 -15.65 -18.84 -0.80
N ASP A 91 -16.43 -19.28 0.18
CA ASP A 91 -17.69 -18.63 0.57
C ASP A 91 -17.47 -17.43 1.52
N LEU A 92 -16.32 -17.38 2.18
CA LEU A 92 -15.98 -16.27 3.08
C LEU A 92 -15.41 -15.05 2.35
N VAL A 93 -14.88 -15.23 1.15
CA VAL A 93 -14.15 -14.15 0.43
C VAL A 93 -15.00 -13.64 -0.72
N SER A 94 -15.26 -12.33 -0.71
CA SER A 94 -15.87 -11.64 -1.84
C SER A 94 -14.84 -10.73 -2.51
N ILE A 95 -14.72 -10.84 -3.83
CA ILE A 95 -13.85 -10.00 -4.65
C ILE A 95 -14.71 -8.97 -5.39
N VAL A 96 -14.35 -7.70 -5.26
CA VAL A 96 -14.98 -6.60 -5.99
C VAL A 96 -13.90 -5.92 -6.81
N GLU A 97 -13.98 -6.07 -8.13
CA GLU A 97 -13.08 -5.36 -9.04
C GLU A 97 -13.61 -3.95 -9.28
N PHE A 98 -12.72 -2.96 -9.19
CA PHE A 98 -13.07 -1.56 -9.32
C PHE A 98 -12.27 -0.86 -10.43
N GLY A 99 -12.77 0.29 -10.84
CA GLY A 99 -12.08 1.27 -11.65
C GLY A 99 -11.97 2.61 -10.93
N GLU A 100 -11.71 3.68 -11.66
CA GLU A 100 -11.67 5.03 -11.12
C GLU A 100 -13.04 5.46 -10.55
N GLY A 101 -13.03 6.17 -9.42
CA GLY A 101 -14.22 6.70 -8.76
C GLY A 101 -14.44 6.13 -7.37
N GLN A 102 -15.69 6.10 -6.92
CA GLN A 102 -16.06 5.59 -5.59
C GLN A 102 -16.01 4.06 -5.57
N VAL A 103 -15.26 3.50 -4.61
CA VAL A 103 -15.05 2.05 -4.42
C VAL A 103 -15.94 1.51 -3.31
N VAL A 104 -15.96 2.18 -2.16
CA VAL A 104 -16.72 1.77 -0.98
C VAL A 104 -17.41 2.96 -0.33
N GLU A 105 -18.65 2.75 0.12
CA GLU A 105 -19.36 3.65 1.04
C GLU A 105 -20.17 2.78 2.02
N GLN A 106 -19.61 2.54 3.20
CA GLN A 106 -20.29 1.76 4.24
C GLN A 106 -19.77 2.07 5.64
N GLY A 107 -20.64 2.05 6.64
CA GLY A 107 -20.23 2.21 8.04
C GLY A 107 -19.49 3.52 8.35
N GLY A 108 -19.70 4.57 7.54
CA GLY A 108 -18.98 5.84 7.67
C GLY A 108 -17.60 5.84 7.03
N LEU A 109 -17.16 4.74 6.44
CA LEU A 109 -15.97 4.67 5.60
C LEU A 109 -16.34 4.97 4.15
N THR A 110 -15.64 5.92 3.54
CA THR A 110 -15.67 6.17 2.09
C THR A 110 -14.29 5.87 1.53
N VAL A 111 -14.24 5.11 0.44
CA VAL A 111 -12.99 4.85 -0.31
C VAL A 111 -13.20 5.24 -1.76
N SER A 112 -12.28 6.04 -2.28
CA SER A 112 -12.25 6.44 -3.69
C SER A 112 -10.93 6.04 -4.34
N ALA A 113 -10.94 5.82 -5.65
CA ALA A 113 -9.79 5.46 -6.45
C ALA A 113 -9.56 6.48 -7.56
N LEU A 114 -8.32 6.83 -7.80
CA LEU A 114 -7.84 7.62 -8.94
C LEU A 114 -6.84 6.78 -9.74
N ARG A 115 -7.06 6.64 -11.04
CA ARG A 115 -6.08 5.97 -11.91
C ARG A 115 -4.81 6.80 -11.99
N VAL A 116 -3.66 6.17 -11.76
CA VAL A 116 -2.34 6.80 -11.81
C VAL A 116 -1.48 6.22 -12.93
N GLU A 117 -0.35 6.86 -13.21
CA GLU A 117 0.53 6.53 -14.32
C GLU A 117 1.63 5.56 -13.87
N HIS A 118 1.45 4.26 -14.16
CA HIS A 118 2.42 3.21 -13.83
C HIS A 118 2.67 2.25 -14.99
N PRO A 119 3.17 2.73 -16.15
CA PRO A 119 3.36 1.89 -17.33
C PRO A 119 4.39 0.76 -17.09
N PRO A 120 4.17 -0.47 -17.64
CA PRO A 120 3.09 -0.81 -18.57
C PRO A 120 1.76 -1.20 -17.90
N VAL A 121 1.63 -1.11 -16.58
CA VAL A 121 0.39 -1.41 -15.86
C VAL A 121 -0.59 -0.26 -16.06
N THR A 122 -1.75 -0.55 -16.64
CA THR A 122 -2.79 0.44 -16.91
C THR A 122 -3.83 0.54 -15.80
N ASP A 123 -4.00 -0.53 -15.03
CA ASP A 123 -4.93 -0.59 -13.91
C ASP A 123 -4.15 -0.48 -12.60
N CYS A 124 -3.64 0.72 -12.32
CA CYS A 124 -2.98 1.12 -11.09
C CYS A 124 -3.73 2.32 -10.50
N PHE A 125 -4.06 2.24 -9.20
CA PHE A 125 -4.95 3.21 -8.57
C PHE A 125 -4.41 3.72 -7.24
N ALA A 126 -4.28 5.04 -7.12
CA ALA A 126 -4.23 5.70 -5.83
C ALA A 126 -5.56 5.53 -5.09
N LEU A 127 -5.50 5.40 -3.77
CA LEU A 127 -6.67 5.17 -2.93
C LEU A 127 -6.80 6.25 -1.86
N ARG A 128 -7.96 6.87 -1.73
CA ARG A 128 -8.29 7.81 -0.67
C ARG A 128 -9.31 7.20 0.28
N PHE A 129 -8.96 7.11 1.55
CA PHE A 129 -9.79 6.64 2.64
C PHE A 129 -10.26 7.80 3.48
N GLU A 130 -11.54 7.87 3.75
CA GLU A 130 -12.15 8.89 4.60
C GLU A 130 -13.05 8.22 5.66
N HIS A 131 -12.79 8.53 6.93
CA HIS A 131 -13.60 8.05 8.04
C HIS A 131 -13.54 9.03 9.21
N SER A 132 -14.70 9.36 9.80
CA SER A 132 -14.80 10.20 11.00
C SER A 132 -14.02 11.52 10.90
N GLY A 133 -14.07 12.17 9.73
CA GLY A 133 -13.39 13.45 9.47
C GLY A 133 -11.87 13.34 9.34
N LYS A 134 -11.33 12.14 9.19
CA LYS A 134 -9.93 11.84 8.90
C LYS A 134 -9.77 11.30 7.49
N SER A 135 -8.63 11.57 6.87
CA SER A 135 -8.34 11.08 5.53
C SER A 135 -6.89 10.64 5.36
N VAL A 136 -6.72 9.51 4.67
CA VAL A 136 -5.42 8.96 4.27
C VAL A 136 -5.46 8.66 2.79
N VAL A 137 -4.44 9.10 2.06
CA VAL A 137 -4.27 8.80 0.64
C VAL A 137 -3.02 7.97 0.45
N PHE A 138 -3.12 6.90 -0.34
CA PHE A 138 -2.01 6.09 -0.83
C PHE A 138 -1.83 6.39 -2.31
N SER A 139 -0.62 6.73 -2.75
CA SER A 139 -0.33 7.04 -4.14
C SER A 139 -0.43 5.84 -5.07
N ALA A 140 -0.29 4.63 -4.55
CA ALA A 140 0.18 3.46 -5.30
C ALA A 140 1.55 3.72 -5.95
N ASP A 141 2.00 2.87 -6.86
CA ASP A 141 3.18 3.13 -7.69
C ASP A 141 2.78 4.04 -8.85
N THR A 142 3.52 5.11 -9.05
CA THR A 142 3.18 6.11 -10.08
C THR A 142 4.38 6.93 -10.51
N ALA A 143 4.51 7.18 -11.81
CA ALA A 143 5.31 8.30 -12.27
C ALA A 143 4.78 9.62 -11.68
N PHE A 144 5.54 10.71 -11.80
CA PHE A 144 5.08 12.03 -11.38
C PHE A 144 3.73 12.37 -12.04
N PHE A 145 2.70 12.44 -11.21
CA PHE A 145 1.30 12.57 -11.67
C PHE A 145 0.59 13.73 -10.94
N PRO A 146 0.69 14.97 -11.47
CA PRO A 146 0.10 16.15 -10.82
C PRO A 146 -1.37 16.06 -10.42
N PRO A 147 -2.27 15.35 -11.16
CA PRO A 147 -3.66 15.21 -10.71
C PRO A 147 -3.83 14.50 -9.35
N LEU A 148 -2.81 13.77 -8.88
CA LEU A 148 -2.81 13.19 -7.54
C LEU A 148 -2.87 14.26 -6.44
N ALA A 149 -2.37 15.48 -6.68
CA ALA A 149 -2.45 16.57 -5.73
C ALA A 149 -3.90 16.97 -5.45
N ASP A 150 -4.73 17.09 -6.49
CA ASP A 150 -6.16 17.37 -6.32
C ASP A 150 -6.87 16.24 -5.58
N PHE A 151 -6.55 14.99 -5.91
CA PHE A 151 -7.12 13.82 -5.24
C PHE A 151 -6.71 13.71 -3.77
N ALA A 152 -5.49 14.10 -3.42
CA ALA A 152 -4.97 14.11 -2.06
C ALA A 152 -5.29 15.41 -1.29
N GLN A 153 -6.02 16.37 -1.89
CA GLN A 153 -6.22 17.69 -1.32
C GLN A 153 -6.66 17.63 0.15
N GLY A 154 -5.90 18.31 1.01
CA GLY A 154 -6.16 18.47 2.43
C GLY A 154 -6.11 17.20 3.26
N ALA A 155 -5.61 16.09 2.74
CA ALA A 155 -5.53 14.84 3.49
C ALA A 155 -4.71 14.96 4.78
N ASP A 156 -5.10 14.21 5.81
CA ASP A 156 -4.32 14.14 7.05
C ASP A 156 -2.95 13.48 6.80
N ILE A 157 -2.92 12.44 5.96
CA ILE A 157 -1.70 11.74 5.55
C ILE A 157 -1.75 11.45 4.05
N LEU A 158 -0.66 11.77 3.35
CA LEU A 158 -0.34 11.22 2.03
C LEU A 158 0.79 10.20 2.22
N VAL A 159 0.53 8.95 1.90
CA VAL A 159 1.53 7.89 1.78
C VAL A 159 1.91 7.79 0.31
N HIS A 160 3.14 8.14 -0.02
CA HIS A 160 3.60 8.21 -1.41
C HIS A 160 4.84 7.36 -1.61
N GLU A 161 4.88 6.62 -2.72
CA GLU A 161 6.09 5.95 -3.17
C GLU A 161 7.21 6.96 -3.42
N ALA A 162 8.45 6.51 -3.42
CA ALA A 162 9.56 7.41 -3.73
C ALA A 162 10.78 6.70 -4.29
N MET A 163 11.46 7.39 -5.21
CA MET A 163 12.71 6.96 -5.83
C MET A 163 13.81 8.01 -5.59
N LEU A 164 15.06 7.55 -5.41
CA LEU A 164 16.24 8.41 -5.38
C LEU A 164 17.17 8.14 -6.56
N GLU A 165 17.50 9.20 -7.30
CA GLU A 165 18.35 9.12 -8.49
C GLU A 165 19.72 8.52 -8.19
N GLU A 166 20.34 8.89 -7.07
CA GLU A 166 21.67 8.44 -6.66
C GLU A 166 21.79 6.93 -6.49
N GLY A 167 20.67 6.22 -6.23
CA GLY A 167 20.66 4.76 -6.06
C GLY A 167 20.38 3.98 -7.34
N ILE A 168 19.79 4.61 -8.37
CA ILE A 168 19.30 3.91 -9.57
C ILE A 168 20.43 3.19 -10.31
N GLU A 169 21.55 3.85 -10.55
CA GLU A 169 22.67 3.25 -11.30
C GLU A 169 23.23 2.03 -10.58
N ARG A 170 23.34 2.08 -9.25
CA ARG A 170 23.81 0.95 -8.45
C ARG A 170 22.77 -0.19 -8.42
N LEU A 171 21.49 0.14 -8.34
CA LEU A 171 20.40 -0.83 -8.43
C LEU A 171 20.41 -1.55 -9.77
N VAL A 172 20.48 -0.80 -10.87
CA VAL A 172 20.51 -1.33 -12.25
C VAL A 172 21.74 -2.21 -12.46
N ALA A 173 22.91 -1.80 -11.97
CA ALA A 173 24.15 -2.56 -12.13
C ALA A 173 24.11 -3.92 -11.44
N ARG A 174 23.47 -4.02 -10.25
CA ARG A 174 23.37 -5.28 -9.49
C ARG A 174 22.22 -6.18 -9.90
N THR A 175 21.18 -5.63 -10.56
CA THR A 175 19.98 -6.41 -10.95
C THR A 175 20.16 -7.13 -12.29
N GLY A 176 21.12 -6.70 -13.11
CA GLY A 176 21.45 -7.38 -14.37
C GLY A 176 20.52 -7.09 -15.55
N ASN A 177 19.45 -6.32 -15.36
CA ASN A 177 18.49 -5.96 -16.43
C ASN A 177 18.89 -4.72 -17.23
N GLY A 178 19.96 -4.07 -16.85
CA GLY A 178 20.58 -2.96 -17.57
C GLY A 178 19.62 -1.81 -17.87
N ALA A 179 19.72 -1.27 -19.09
CA ALA A 179 18.96 -0.10 -19.50
C ALA A 179 17.43 -0.25 -19.39
N ARG A 180 16.91 -1.44 -19.63
CA ARG A 180 15.45 -1.67 -19.56
C ARG A 180 14.88 -1.45 -18.17
N LEU A 181 15.59 -1.87 -17.11
CA LEU A 181 15.17 -1.59 -15.74
C LEU A 181 15.20 -0.11 -15.45
N LYS A 182 16.25 0.59 -15.88
CA LYS A 182 16.37 2.04 -15.72
C LYS A 182 15.22 2.77 -16.41
N ASP A 183 14.96 2.44 -17.68
CA ASP A 183 13.87 3.04 -18.46
C ASP A 183 12.51 2.81 -17.79
N HIS A 184 12.28 1.60 -17.26
CA HIS A 184 11.06 1.28 -16.51
C HIS A 184 10.95 2.14 -15.25
N LEU A 185 11.98 2.18 -14.41
CA LEU A 185 11.95 2.95 -13.16
C LEU A 185 11.63 4.43 -13.44
N LEU A 186 12.31 5.04 -14.42
CA LEU A 186 12.10 6.44 -14.77
C LEU A 186 10.72 6.73 -15.37
N ALA A 187 10.10 5.75 -16.01
CA ALA A 187 8.78 5.90 -16.62
C ALA A 187 7.62 5.63 -15.66
N SER A 188 7.86 4.95 -14.54
CA SER A 188 6.81 4.30 -13.75
C SER A 188 6.79 4.71 -12.27
N HIS A 189 7.83 5.42 -11.81
CA HIS A 189 7.97 5.82 -10.41
C HIS A 189 8.33 7.30 -10.26
N SER A 190 7.98 7.87 -9.09
CA SER A 190 8.22 9.27 -8.76
C SER A 190 9.51 9.47 -7.98
N PHE A 191 10.25 10.54 -8.27
CA PHE A 191 11.33 10.95 -7.39
C PHE A 191 10.81 11.49 -6.04
N ALA A 192 11.62 11.36 -4.99
CA ALA A 192 11.25 11.84 -3.65
C ALA A 192 10.93 13.34 -3.62
N GLU A 193 11.61 14.17 -4.43
CA GLU A 193 11.29 15.60 -4.57
C GLU A 193 9.95 15.84 -5.27
N GLU A 194 9.54 14.94 -6.19
CA GLU A 194 8.25 14.99 -6.86
C GLU A 194 7.11 14.60 -5.90
N ALA A 195 7.32 13.58 -5.06
CA ALA A 195 6.40 13.25 -3.97
C ALA A 195 6.22 14.45 -3.00
N GLY A 196 7.31 15.16 -2.70
CA GLY A 196 7.27 16.40 -1.94
C GLY A 196 6.47 17.51 -2.63
N SER A 197 6.58 17.64 -3.96
CA SER A 197 5.80 18.61 -4.75
C SER A 197 4.31 18.29 -4.68
N ILE A 198 3.92 17.03 -4.91
CA ILE A 198 2.51 16.58 -4.77
C ILE A 198 1.98 16.89 -3.36
N ALA A 199 2.75 16.61 -2.31
CA ALA A 199 2.35 16.90 -0.93
C ALA A 199 2.13 18.40 -0.68
N SER A 200 2.99 19.24 -1.26
CA SER A 200 2.90 20.71 -1.17
C SER A 200 1.65 21.24 -1.88
N ASP A 201 1.44 20.80 -3.13
CA ASP A 201 0.31 21.25 -3.95
C ASP A 201 -1.04 20.78 -3.36
N ALA A 202 -1.07 19.55 -2.83
CA ALA A 202 -2.24 19.00 -2.14
C ALA A 202 -2.52 19.65 -0.77
N GLY A 203 -1.55 20.31 -0.17
CA GLY A 203 -1.68 20.90 1.17
C GLY A 203 -1.96 19.84 2.25
N VAL A 204 -1.35 18.65 2.14
CA VAL A 204 -1.52 17.58 3.13
C VAL A 204 -0.89 17.96 4.47
N LYS A 205 -1.34 17.34 5.57
CA LYS A 205 -0.78 17.64 6.90
C LYS A 205 0.53 16.89 7.15
N ARG A 206 0.68 15.68 6.58
CA ARG A 206 1.88 14.86 6.69
C ARG A 206 2.11 14.10 5.39
N LEU A 207 3.37 14.05 4.96
CA LEU A 207 3.87 13.14 3.92
C LEU A 207 4.57 11.96 4.57
N VAL A 208 4.20 10.75 4.17
CA VAL A 208 4.89 9.51 4.53
C VAL A 208 5.45 8.90 3.25
N LEU A 209 6.77 8.73 3.16
CA LEU A 209 7.35 7.98 2.05
C LEU A 209 7.35 6.49 2.37
N ASN A 210 6.84 5.69 1.44
CA ASN A 210 6.93 4.23 1.44
C ASN A 210 7.45 3.75 0.08
N HIS A 211 7.47 2.44 -0.17
CA HIS A 211 7.91 1.86 -1.44
C HIS A 211 9.18 2.55 -1.99
N LEU A 212 10.23 2.53 -1.17
CA LEU A 212 11.45 3.27 -1.43
C LEU A 212 12.32 2.56 -2.47
N ILE A 213 12.77 3.26 -3.50
CA ILE A 213 13.60 2.72 -4.57
C ILE A 213 14.93 3.50 -4.66
N PRO A 214 16.07 2.83 -4.36
CA PRO A 214 16.23 1.49 -3.80
C PRO A 214 16.04 1.44 -2.28
N ALA A 215 15.38 0.40 -1.77
CA ALA A 215 15.16 0.23 -0.33
C ALA A 215 16.37 -0.35 0.42
N ASP A 216 17.25 -1.04 -0.29
CA ASP A 216 18.32 -1.90 0.27
C ASP A 216 19.73 -1.41 -0.09
N ASP A 217 19.90 -0.16 -0.47
CA ASP A 217 21.20 0.41 -0.77
C ASP A 217 21.87 0.91 0.52
N PRO A 218 23.00 0.30 0.96
CA PRO A 218 23.67 0.70 2.20
C PRO A 218 24.28 2.12 2.15
N GLY A 219 24.37 2.71 0.97
CA GLY A 219 24.83 4.09 0.78
C GLY A 219 23.73 5.14 0.83
N ILE A 220 22.45 4.71 1.07
CA ILE A 220 21.31 5.60 1.16
C ILE A 220 20.65 5.42 2.53
N GLY A 221 20.48 6.52 3.24
CA GLY A 221 19.83 6.55 4.55
C GLY A 221 18.66 7.54 4.61
N GLU A 222 18.01 7.62 5.75
CA GLU A 222 16.88 8.51 5.98
C GLU A 222 17.20 9.99 5.67
N ALA A 223 18.46 10.39 5.89
CA ALA A 223 18.91 11.75 5.61
C ALA A 223 18.86 12.10 4.11
N ASP A 224 19.16 11.14 3.23
CA ASP A 224 19.16 11.34 1.77
C ASP A 224 17.72 11.52 1.26
N TRP A 225 16.80 10.67 1.72
CA TRP A 225 15.37 10.78 1.45
C TRP A 225 14.82 12.13 1.95
N THR A 226 15.16 12.49 3.17
CA THR A 226 14.75 13.76 3.77
C THR A 226 15.28 14.94 2.97
N ALA A 227 16.55 14.94 2.57
CA ALA A 227 17.16 16.02 1.79
C ALA A 227 16.48 16.18 0.42
N ALA A 228 16.13 15.08 -0.25
CA ALA A 228 15.42 15.12 -1.53
C ALA A 228 14.02 15.74 -1.38
N VAL A 229 13.23 15.26 -0.44
CA VAL A 229 11.86 15.79 -0.18
C VAL A 229 11.90 17.26 0.24
N ARG A 230 12.89 17.68 1.04
CA ARG A 230 12.99 19.06 1.55
C ARG A 230 13.27 20.11 0.47
N LYS A 231 13.56 19.69 -0.75
CA LYS A 231 13.63 20.63 -1.90
C LYS A 231 12.28 21.23 -2.26
N THR A 232 11.17 20.50 -1.97
CA THR A 232 9.81 20.86 -2.41
C THR A 232 8.77 20.84 -1.28
N TRP A 233 9.04 20.16 -0.16
CA TRP A 233 8.12 20.00 0.97
C TRP A 233 8.77 20.40 2.30
N ALA A 234 8.14 21.36 3.01
CA ALA A 234 8.60 21.84 4.32
C ALA A 234 7.76 21.32 5.50
N GLY A 235 6.67 20.57 5.22
CA GLY A 235 5.73 20.09 6.24
C GLY A 235 6.23 18.85 7.01
N ASP A 236 5.32 18.21 7.72
CA ASP A 236 5.62 16.99 8.51
C ASP A 236 5.95 15.82 7.58
N LEU A 237 7.12 15.21 7.75
CA LEU A 237 7.67 14.16 6.92
C LEU A 237 8.02 12.94 7.76
N THR A 238 7.67 11.77 7.26
CA THR A 238 8.05 10.47 7.82
C THR A 238 8.62 9.60 6.69
N ILE A 239 9.81 9.05 6.88
CA ILE A 239 10.34 7.99 6.02
C ILE A 239 9.92 6.67 6.64
N ALA A 240 9.07 5.91 5.94
CA ALA A 240 8.51 4.68 6.48
C ALA A 240 9.54 3.55 6.50
N ARG A 241 9.32 2.63 7.42
CA ARG A 241 10.01 1.34 7.52
C ARG A 241 9.02 0.30 8.04
N ASP A 242 9.32 -0.96 7.80
CA ASP A 242 8.47 -2.05 8.25
C ASP A 242 8.19 -1.97 9.75
N GLY A 243 6.93 -2.17 10.12
CA GLY A 243 6.45 -2.10 11.50
C GLY A 243 6.28 -0.69 12.07
N LEU A 244 6.52 0.37 11.29
CA LEU A 244 6.29 1.74 11.76
C LEU A 244 4.79 2.02 11.90
N VAL A 245 4.40 2.51 13.08
CA VAL A 245 3.02 2.99 13.34
C VAL A 245 2.98 4.50 13.19
N VAL A 246 2.12 4.99 12.30
CA VAL A 246 1.91 6.42 12.05
C VAL A 246 0.53 6.82 12.53
N GLY A 247 0.48 7.71 13.52
CA GLY A 247 -0.79 8.21 14.06
C GLY A 247 -1.45 9.27 13.16
N LEU A 248 -2.78 9.28 13.10
CA LEU A 248 -3.57 10.28 12.37
C LEU A 248 -3.68 11.65 13.07
N SER A 249 -3.13 11.80 14.29
CA SER A 249 -3.04 13.08 15.00
C SER A 249 -1.68 13.72 14.80
N SER A 250 -1.63 15.05 14.58
CA SER A 250 -0.38 15.78 14.48
C SER A 250 0.47 15.63 15.75
N ALA A 251 1.78 15.45 15.61
CA ALA A 251 2.75 15.27 16.70
C ALA A 251 2.88 16.44 17.71
N LYS A 252 1.99 17.43 17.70
CA LYS A 252 2.04 18.62 18.59
C LYS A 252 1.37 18.45 19.96
N ALA A 253 0.84 17.26 20.29
CA ALA A 253 0.13 17.04 21.57
C ALA A 253 0.93 16.31 22.67
N ALA A 254 2.19 15.94 22.44
CA ALA A 254 2.97 15.13 23.40
C ALA A 254 4.08 15.91 24.16
N ALA A 255 4.08 17.24 24.14
CA ALA A 255 5.08 18.05 24.84
C ALA A 255 4.48 18.87 26.01
N GLY A 256 3.56 18.32 26.76
CA GLY A 256 2.92 19.07 27.83
C GLY A 256 2.23 18.26 28.92
N GLU A 257 2.92 17.26 29.52
CA GLU A 257 2.56 16.72 30.83
C GLU A 257 3.77 15.99 31.44
N GLU A 258 4.80 16.77 31.79
CA GLU A 258 5.75 16.40 32.81
C GLU A 258 6.00 17.64 33.66
N THR A 259 5.10 17.86 34.64
CA THR A 259 5.41 18.56 35.92
C THR A 259 4.15 18.63 36.77
N ALA A 260 4.02 17.78 37.75
CA ALA A 260 3.68 18.10 39.16
C ALA A 260 3.67 16.81 39.97
#